data_bb8f1812df639a19e368840c58a496f6
#
_entry.id   bb8f1812df639a19e368840c58a496f6
#
_cell.length_a   1.000
_cell.length_b   1.000
_cell.length_c   1.000
_cell.angle_alpha   90.00
_cell.angle_beta   90.00
_cell.angle_gamma   90.00
#
_symmetry.space_group_name_H-M   'P 1'
#
loop_
_entity.id
_entity.type
_entity.pdbx_description
1 polymer ?
#
loop_
_entity_poly.entity_id
_entity_poly.type
_entity_poly.pdbx_seq_one_letter_code
_entity_poly.pdbx_strand_id
1 'polypeptide(L)' 'MKDRHVGERCALFRKEVLNISLSGLCRATGQNVKNISAFEHGRSSNLKYLFDYLQVCNEEQQRLFASHVFGGVDNGC' A
#
# COMPACT_ATOMS: atom_id res chain seq x y z
N MET A 1 -10.56 -3.56 19.52
CA MET A 1 -10.05 -3.94 18.24
C MET A 1 -9.10 -2.90 17.68
N LYS A 2 -8.06 -3.35 17.10
CA LYS A 2 -7.03 -2.46 16.63
C LYS A 2 -7.15 -2.21 15.15
N ASP A 3 -7.06 -0.96 14.75
CA ASP A 3 -7.11 -0.61 13.35
C ASP A 3 -5.79 -0.95 12.67
N ARG A 4 -5.87 -1.35 11.43
CA ARG A 4 -4.68 -1.57 10.65
C ARG A 4 -4.09 -0.23 10.26
N HIS A 5 -2.78 -0.14 10.35
CA HIS A 5 -2.12 1.08 9.90
C HIS A 5 -2.05 1.09 8.38
N VAL A 6 -1.73 2.26 7.84
CA VAL A 6 -1.75 2.47 6.41
C VAL A 6 -0.81 1.51 5.68
N GLY A 7 0.39 1.31 6.24
CA GLY A 7 1.34 0.41 5.61
C GLY A 7 0.83 -1.01 5.47
N GLU A 8 0.15 -1.48 6.50
CA GLU A 8 -0.41 -2.83 6.46
C GLU A 8 -1.50 -2.93 5.40
N ARG A 9 -2.32 -1.90 5.28
CA ARG A 9 -3.35 -1.90 4.26
C ARG A 9 -2.76 -1.87 2.86
N CYS A 10 -1.66 -1.15 2.70
CA CYS A 10 -0.96 -1.14 1.42
C CYS A 10 -0.40 -2.52 1.09
N ALA A 11 0.11 -3.22 2.10
CA ALA A 11 0.63 -4.56 1.89
C ALA A 11 -0.49 -5.50 1.43
N LEU A 12 -1.65 -5.40 2.05
CA LEU A 12 -2.78 -6.22 1.65
C LEU A 12 -3.22 -5.90 0.23
N PHE A 13 -3.28 -4.61 -0.11
CA PHE A 13 -3.64 -4.21 -1.45
C PHE A 13 -2.65 -4.77 -2.46
N ARG A 14 -1.36 -4.70 -2.15
CA ARG A 14 -0.32 -5.23 -3.02
C ARG A 14 -0.51 -6.72 -3.26
N LYS A 15 -0.81 -7.44 -2.20
CA LYS A 15 -0.94 -8.90 -2.30
C LYS A 15 -2.23 -9.33 -2.96
N GLU A 16 -3.33 -8.65 -2.65
CA GLU A 16 -4.65 -9.12 -3.04
C GLU A 16 -5.15 -8.49 -4.33
N VAL A 17 -4.82 -7.23 -4.56
CA VAL A 17 -5.30 -6.53 -5.75
C VAL A 17 -4.24 -6.51 -6.84
N LEU A 18 -3.05 -6.04 -6.50
CA LEU A 18 -1.95 -5.99 -7.46
C LEU A 18 -1.34 -7.35 -7.71
N ASN A 19 -1.42 -8.20 -6.70
CA ASN A 19 -0.91 -9.58 -6.81
C ASN A 19 0.55 -9.62 -7.21
N ILE A 20 1.36 -8.76 -6.61
CA ILE A 20 2.79 -8.73 -6.87
C ILE A 20 3.55 -8.86 -5.55
N SER A 21 4.79 -9.34 -5.65
CA SER A 21 5.63 -9.47 -4.48
C SER A 21 6.19 -8.12 -4.09
N LEU A 22 6.70 -8.05 -2.87
CA LEU A 22 7.37 -6.84 -2.41
C LEU A 22 8.55 -6.51 -3.32
N SER A 23 9.33 -7.51 -3.68
CA SER A 23 10.45 -7.31 -4.59
C SER A 23 9.98 -6.79 -5.93
N GLY A 24 8.85 -7.31 -6.42
CA GLY A 24 8.31 -6.88 -7.69
C GLY A 24 7.92 -5.41 -7.67
N LEU A 25 7.26 -5.00 -6.60
CA LEU A 25 6.88 -3.60 -6.46
C LEU A 25 8.11 -2.71 -6.43
N CYS A 26 9.10 -3.07 -5.64
CA CYS A 26 10.29 -2.26 -5.51
C CYS A 26 11.08 -2.18 -6.80
N ARG A 27 11.12 -3.30 -7.54
CA ARG A 27 11.81 -3.31 -8.82
C ARG A 27 11.13 -2.39 -9.82
N ALA A 28 9.81 -2.38 -9.80
CA ALA A 28 9.05 -1.56 -10.74
C ALA A 28 9.16 -0.07 -10.44
N THR A 29 9.32 0.28 -9.17
CA THR A 29 9.34 1.68 -8.76
C THR A 29 10.72 2.21 -8.47
N GLY A 30 11.72 1.33 -8.41
CA GLY A 30 13.08 1.74 -8.07
C GLY A 30 13.28 1.96 -6.59
N GLN A 31 12.34 1.54 -5.77
CA GLN A 31 12.40 1.76 -4.34
C GLN A 31 13.20 0.66 -3.65
N ASN A 32 13.74 0.98 -2.48
CA ASN A 32 14.51 0.03 -1.69
C ASN A 32 13.56 -0.90 -0.93
N VAL A 33 13.83 -2.21 -1.00
CA VAL A 33 12.96 -3.19 -0.34
C VAL A 33 12.86 -2.93 1.16
N LYS A 34 13.96 -2.55 1.79
CA LYS A 34 13.94 -2.30 3.22
C LYS A 34 13.00 -1.15 3.58
N ASN A 35 12.96 -0.12 2.74
CA ASN A 35 12.13 1.04 3.02
C ASN A 35 10.65 0.69 2.93
N ILE A 36 10.27 0.00 1.87
CA ILE A 36 8.88 -0.38 1.70
C ILE A 36 8.48 -1.40 2.75
N SER A 37 9.36 -2.34 3.06
CA SER A 37 9.08 -3.32 4.09
C SER A 37 8.84 -2.65 5.44
N ALA A 38 9.66 -1.68 5.79
CA ALA A 38 9.47 -0.96 7.04
C ALA A 38 8.14 -0.22 7.05
N PHE A 39 7.77 0.36 5.91
CA PHE A 39 6.50 1.05 5.81
C PHE A 39 5.34 0.07 6.00
N GLU A 40 5.41 -1.08 5.36
CA GLU A 40 4.32 -2.07 5.45
C GLU A 40 4.20 -2.67 6.85
N HIS A 41 5.29 -2.69 7.58
CA HIS A 41 5.26 -3.23 8.95
C HIS A 41 5.02 -2.17 10.01
N GLY A 42 4.78 -0.95 9.59
CA GLY A 42 4.45 0.11 10.54
C GLY A 42 5.63 0.78 11.20
N ARG A 43 6.84 0.48 10.76
CA ARG A 43 8.02 1.11 11.32
C ARG A 43 8.30 2.47 10.73
N SER A 44 7.72 2.74 9.57
CA SER A 44 7.87 4.03 8.91
C SER A 44 6.49 4.58 8.63
N SER A 45 6.28 5.85 8.93
CA SER A 45 5.00 6.49 8.66
C SER A 45 5.10 7.50 7.53
N ASN A 46 6.12 7.37 6.71
CA ASN A 46 6.31 8.30 5.60
C ASN A 46 5.33 8.00 4.48
N LEU A 47 4.33 8.84 4.34
CA LEU A 47 3.25 8.59 3.39
C LEU A 47 3.66 8.73 1.93
N LYS A 48 4.86 9.22 1.67
CA LYS A 48 5.30 9.32 0.28
C LYS A 48 5.38 7.95 -0.39
N TYR A 49 5.50 6.89 0.40
CA TYR A 49 5.53 5.55 -0.18
C TYR A 49 4.21 5.15 -0.82
N LEU A 50 3.12 5.85 -0.50
CA LEU A 50 1.85 5.59 -1.16
C LEU A 50 1.95 5.78 -2.67
N PHE A 51 2.77 6.71 -3.10
CA PHE A 51 2.93 6.95 -4.54
C PHE A 51 3.55 5.78 -5.26
N ASP A 52 4.38 5.01 -4.56
CA ASP A 52 4.98 3.83 -5.18
C ASP A 52 3.92 2.81 -5.56
N TYR A 53 2.94 2.63 -4.69
CA TYR A 53 1.85 1.70 -4.99
C TYR A 53 1.00 2.23 -6.14
N LEU A 54 0.70 3.52 -6.12
CA LEU A 54 -0.10 4.13 -7.17
C LEU A 54 0.58 4.06 -8.52
N GLN A 55 1.91 4.10 -8.52
CA GLN A 55 2.68 4.08 -9.74
C GLN A 55 2.47 2.82 -10.57
N VAL A 56 2.25 1.70 -9.88
CA VAL A 56 2.07 0.43 -10.55
C VAL A 56 0.60 0.09 -10.79
N CYS A 57 -0.30 0.99 -10.42
CA CYS A 57 -1.73 0.78 -10.59
C CYS A 57 -2.22 1.33 -11.91
N ASN A 58 -3.17 0.64 -12.54
CA ASN A 58 -3.91 1.25 -13.63
C ASN A 58 -5.01 2.14 -13.02
N GLU A 59 -5.81 2.76 -13.88
CA GLU A 59 -6.82 3.70 -13.41
C GLU A 59 -7.80 3.10 -12.42
N GLU A 60 -8.27 1.92 -12.74
CA GLU A 60 -9.23 1.26 -11.87
C GLU A 60 -8.60 0.89 -10.55
N GLN A 61 -7.37 0.41 -10.59
CA GLN A 61 -6.67 0.02 -9.37
C GLN A 61 -6.35 1.23 -8.50
N GLN A 62 -6.14 2.38 -9.11
CA GLN A 62 -5.90 3.59 -8.32
C GLN A 62 -7.13 3.96 -7.51
N ARG A 63 -8.32 3.79 -8.09
CA ARG A 63 -9.54 4.03 -7.34
C ARG A 63 -9.71 3.02 -6.23
N LEU A 64 -9.40 1.77 -6.51
CA LEU A 64 -9.48 0.72 -5.51
C LEU A 64 -8.47 0.95 -4.39
N PHE A 65 -7.32 1.49 -4.74
CA PHE A 65 -6.29 1.74 -3.75
C PHE A 65 -6.80 2.68 -2.66
N ALA A 66 -7.42 3.77 -3.06
CA ALA A 66 -7.95 4.72 -2.10
C ALA A 66 -9.01 4.04 -1.22
N SER A 67 -9.85 3.24 -1.83
CA SER A 67 -10.89 2.55 -1.10
C SER A 67 -10.32 1.54 -0.10
N HIS A 68 -9.31 0.81 -0.51
CA HIS A 68 -8.70 -0.20 0.36
C HIS A 68 -7.89 0.40 1.49
N VAL A 69 -7.21 1.49 1.21
CA VAL A 69 -6.28 2.06 2.18
C VAL A 69 -6.99 3.03 3.12
N PHE A 70 -7.91 3.82 2.59
CA PHE A 70 -8.57 4.86 3.38
C PHE A 70 -10.06 4.64 3.55
N GLY A 71 -10.66 3.90 2.65
CA GLY A 71 -12.11 3.80 2.62
C GLY A 71 -12.72 3.12 3.80
N GLY A 72 -11.98 2.23 4.44
CA GLY A 72 -12.51 1.54 5.59
C GLY A 72 -12.84 2.46 6.74
N VAL A 73 -12.24 3.62 6.73
CA VAL A 73 -12.47 4.59 7.79
C VAL A 73 -13.89 5.08 7.80
N ASP A 74 -14.49 5.13 6.63
CA ASP A 74 -15.83 5.67 6.50
C ASP A 74 -16.89 4.74 6.98
N ASN A 75 -16.60 3.48 7.03
CA ASN A 75 -17.61 2.50 7.33
C ASN A 75 -18.14 2.62 8.73
N GLY A 76 -17.36 3.23 9.57
CA GLY A 76 -17.80 3.41 10.91
C GLY A 76 -18.94 4.39 11.01
N CYS A 77 -19.14 5.12 10.01
CA CYS A 77 -20.17 6.13 10.02
C CYS A 77 -21.53 5.56 9.86
#